data_a66c5b2bf6fb58d7e91a275e1e29ee38
#
_entry.id   a66c5b2bf6fb58d7e91a275e1e29ee38
#
_cell.length_a   1.000
_cell.length_b   1.000
_cell.length_c   1.000
_cell.angle_alpha   90.00
_cell.angle_beta   90.00
_cell.angle_gamma   90.00
#
_symmetry.space_group_name_H-M   'P 1'
#
loop_
_entity.id
_entity.type
_entity.pdbx_description
1 polymer ?
#
loop_
_entity_poly.entity_id
_entity_poly.type
_entity_poly.pdbx_seq_one_letter_code
_entity_poly.pdbx_strand_id
1 'polypeptide(L)'
;MRLPLSLPALAAGVSTLLSLGSVQAAPQFVNGVTIPGNQLDLSGGTSVNNGRLGFFSDLFYDPNRNQWWGLSDRGPGGGTISYNTRLQRFRLDVNPSTGAIANFTIDQTILFRNGAQTFNGLAPNPSNVLGNAFDPEGLVVLPFNGHFLVSDEYGPSLYEFDRSGQFVRAFAMPENVQPRAGATLDYTATPAPAGALTSGREPNRGFEGLAISPDGRFAYAMLQNGTVEDGTVSGGTFARSMYTRILKFDTSTGNAVAQYAYRLEGAGPAPTRGRGISAILALDENRFLVLERNNRGVGVPDANLNEPDKKAFVIDLSGATDVSNVSLSGASLPVGVVPVSKNPSALVDLVANAVLQDPSMAALGGRGPEKWEGLAIGPRLSDGSLMLLAGTDNDYSVTQNASGTQFDVYYNPTSGARVQCDLETPLNCTSISTTGSVGSPGDVGNLPAGFSLIPGVLTSWRMSEADVGGYTPPVSTVPGPLPLAGAAAALAWSRRLRSRENRGSD
;
A
#
# COMPACT_ATOMS: atom_id res chain seq x y z
N MET A 1 -57.75 15.35 -69.80
CA MET A 1 -56.64 16.26 -69.38
C MET A 1 -56.59 16.29 -67.86
N ARG A 2 -55.72 15.51 -67.25
CA ARG A 2 -55.50 15.44 -65.79
C ARG A 2 -54.00 15.62 -65.55
N LEU A 3 -53.62 16.65 -64.89
CA LEU A 3 -52.28 16.95 -64.41
C LEU A 3 -51.99 16.15 -63.14
N PRO A 4 -50.79 15.56 -62.98
CA PRO A 4 -50.38 15.00 -61.65
C PRO A 4 -49.77 16.02 -60.80
N LEU A 5 -50.19 16.05 -59.50
CA LEU A 5 -49.55 16.77 -58.39
C LEU A 5 -48.30 16.04 -57.99
N SER A 6 -47.17 16.72 -57.99
CA SER A 6 -45.91 16.26 -57.39
C SER A 6 -45.82 16.75 -55.94
N LEU A 7 -45.64 15.82 -54.97
CA LEU A 7 -45.30 16.06 -53.58
C LEU A 7 -43.79 16.25 -53.42
N PRO A 8 -43.29 17.18 -52.63
CA PRO A 8 -41.85 17.28 -52.30
C PRO A 8 -41.49 16.29 -51.21
N ALA A 9 -40.40 15.53 -51.46
CA ALA A 9 -39.80 14.68 -50.47
C ALA A 9 -39.07 15.51 -49.41
N LEU A 10 -39.45 15.33 -48.12
CA LEU A 10 -38.72 15.83 -46.98
C LEU A 10 -37.50 14.95 -46.73
N ALA A 11 -36.29 15.45 -46.96
CA ALA A 11 -35.06 14.81 -46.54
C ALA A 11 -34.85 15.08 -45.04
N ALA A 12 -35.02 14.03 -44.20
CA ALA A 12 -34.65 14.06 -42.81
C ALA A 12 -33.13 13.88 -42.71
N GLY A 13 -32.41 14.97 -42.42
CA GLY A 13 -30.99 14.91 -42.12
C GLY A 13 -30.78 14.28 -40.74
N VAL A 14 -30.20 13.09 -40.67
CA VAL A 14 -29.73 12.48 -39.42
C VAL A 14 -28.39 13.15 -39.08
N SER A 15 -28.41 14.07 -38.14
CA SER A 15 -27.21 14.61 -37.53
C SER A 15 -26.66 13.58 -36.56
N THR A 16 -25.67 12.78 -36.96
CA THR A 16 -24.84 12.00 -36.07
C THR A 16 -23.97 12.97 -35.21
N LEU A 17 -24.38 13.19 -33.99
CA LEU A 17 -23.54 13.76 -32.96
C LEU A 17 -22.42 12.73 -32.68
N LEU A 18 -21.27 12.93 -33.31
CA LEU A 18 -20.02 12.33 -32.85
C LEU A 18 -19.74 12.91 -31.46
N SER A 19 -20.01 12.15 -30.41
CA SER A 19 -19.46 12.41 -29.11
C SER A 19 -17.94 12.27 -29.24
N LEU A 20 -17.24 13.39 -29.33
CA LEU A 20 -15.82 13.44 -29.07
C LEU A 20 -15.66 12.99 -27.61
N GLY A 21 -15.43 11.69 -27.41
CA GLY A 21 -14.93 11.20 -26.14
C GLY A 21 -13.69 12.02 -25.81
N SER A 22 -13.73 12.74 -24.70
CA SER A 22 -12.55 13.41 -24.18
C SER A 22 -11.46 12.36 -24.06
N VAL A 23 -10.39 12.50 -24.82
CA VAL A 23 -9.18 11.70 -24.59
C VAL A 23 -8.77 12.02 -23.17
N GLN A 24 -8.97 11.10 -22.28
CA GLN A 24 -8.60 11.20 -20.88
C GLN A 24 -7.09 11.33 -20.88
N ALA A 25 -6.57 12.45 -20.38
CA ALA A 25 -5.13 12.65 -20.30
C ALA A 25 -4.60 11.68 -19.24
N ALA A 26 -3.71 10.78 -19.60
CA ALA A 26 -3.09 9.86 -18.66
C ALA A 26 -2.33 10.65 -17.56
N PRO A 27 -2.25 10.14 -16.33
CA PRO A 27 -1.44 10.72 -15.28
C PRO A 27 -0.02 11.01 -15.76
N GLN A 28 0.49 12.19 -15.42
CA GLN A 28 1.80 12.66 -15.84
C GLN A 28 2.80 12.45 -14.71
N PHE A 29 3.89 11.75 -14.97
CA PHE A 29 5.05 11.73 -14.09
C PHE A 29 5.62 13.15 -13.98
N VAL A 30 5.90 13.59 -12.74
CA VAL A 30 6.42 14.93 -12.46
C VAL A 30 7.91 14.87 -12.16
N ASN A 31 8.29 14.16 -11.09
CA ASN A 31 9.69 13.91 -10.74
C ASN A 31 9.78 12.84 -9.64
N GLY A 32 11.00 12.39 -9.36
CA GLY A 32 11.32 11.53 -8.22
C GLY A 32 12.24 12.21 -7.21
N VAL A 33 12.29 11.64 -6.01
CA VAL A 33 13.29 11.93 -4.97
C VAL A 33 13.87 10.60 -4.52
N THR A 34 15.19 10.48 -4.54
CA THR A 34 15.90 9.33 -3.99
C THR A 34 16.42 9.66 -2.60
N ILE A 35 16.25 8.74 -1.66
CA ILE A 35 16.60 8.90 -0.26
C ILE A 35 17.71 7.90 0.05
N PRO A 36 18.85 8.31 0.64
CA PRO A 36 19.98 7.41 0.89
C PRO A 36 19.58 6.18 1.71
N GLY A 37 20.03 4.98 1.27
CA GLY A 37 19.70 3.72 1.95
C GLY A 37 20.23 3.58 3.38
N ASN A 38 21.13 4.49 3.82
CA ASN A 38 21.61 4.57 5.20
C ASN A 38 20.93 5.67 6.03
N GLN A 39 19.83 6.25 5.54
CA GLN A 39 19.08 7.24 6.31
C GLN A 39 18.65 6.65 7.65
N LEU A 40 18.85 7.40 8.73
CA LEU A 40 18.36 7.05 10.07
C LEU A 40 17.03 7.72 10.36
N ASP A 41 16.23 7.08 11.18
CA ASP A 41 15.02 7.63 11.77
C ASP A 41 15.30 8.40 13.08
N LEU A 42 14.26 8.84 13.77
CA LEU A 42 14.37 9.62 15.01
C LEU A 42 14.13 8.77 16.28
N SER A 43 14.19 7.43 16.18
CA SER A 43 14.05 6.54 17.36
C SER A 43 15.23 6.60 18.31
N GLY A 44 16.35 7.19 17.89
CA GLY A 44 17.59 7.26 18.64
C GLY A 44 18.53 6.08 18.43
N GLY A 45 18.14 5.10 17.60
CA GLY A 45 19.03 4.04 17.15
C GLY A 45 20.05 4.54 16.12
N THR A 46 21.19 3.86 16.03
CA THR A 46 22.30 4.25 15.15
C THR A 46 22.78 3.13 14.23
N SER A 47 22.21 1.93 14.35
CA SER A 47 22.58 0.76 13.54
C SER A 47 21.42 0.31 12.66
N VAL A 48 21.70 -0.58 11.70
CA VAL A 48 20.71 -1.20 10.82
C VAL A 48 19.51 -1.73 11.61
N ASN A 49 19.76 -2.49 12.68
CA ASN A 49 18.72 -3.21 13.40
C ASN A 49 17.94 -2.37 14.42
N ASN A 50 18.21 -1.08 14.57
CA ASN A 50 17.49 -0.24 15.54
C ASN A 50 17.26 1.21 15.14
N GLY A 51 17.83 1.68 14.03
CA GLY A 51 17.72 3.09 13.63
C GLY A 51 17.72 3.36 12.13
N ARG A 52 18.16 2.41 11.29
CA ARG A 52 18.05 2.60 9.83
C ARG A 52 16.58 2.72 9.45
N LEU A 53 16.28 3.70 8.62
CA LEU A 53 14.94 3.89 8.08
C LEU A 53 14.66 2.80 7.05
N GLY A 54 13.65 1.96 7.30
CA GLY A 54 13.00 1.18 6.26
C GLY A 54 12.09 2.10 5.46
N PHE A 55 12.30 2.15 4.17
CA PHE A 55 11.45 2.95 3.30
C PHE A 55 10.15 2.19 3.05
N PHE A 56 9.15 2.83 2.67
CA PHE A 56 7.74 2.76 2.90
C PHE A 56 7.05 1.50 2.33
N SER A 57 6.63 0.60 3.21
CA SER A 57 5.63 -0.44 2.91
C SER A 57 4.27 0.19 2.63
N ASP A 58 3.95 1.37 3.22
CA ASP A 58 2.81 2.18 2.82
C ASP A 58 3.05 3.67 3.07
N LEU A 59 2.24 4.48 2.39
CA LEU A 59 2.19 5.93 2.48
C LEU A 59 0.77 6.41 2.74
N PHE A 60 0.63 7.43 3.58
CA PHE A 60 -0.65 8.08 3.79
C PHE A 60 -0.49 9.60 3.91
N TYR A 61 -1.35 10.35 3.21
CA TYR A 61 -1.51 11.78 3.42
C TYR A 61 -2.77 12.05 4.23
N ASP A 62 -2.61 12.65 5.41
CA ASP A 62 -3.74 13.11 6.23
C ASP A 62 -4.18 14.52 5.81
N PRO A 63 -5.28 14.66 5.04
CA PRO A 63 -5.74 15.96 4.57
C PRO A 63 -6.28 16.84 5.69
N ASN A 64 -6.71 16.24 6.81
CA ASN A 64 -7.26 16.99 7.95
C ASN A 64 -6.18 17.74 8.73
N ARG A 65 -4.90 17.25 8.64
CA ARG A 65 -3.77 17.80 9.41
C ARG A 65 -2.63 18.25 8.51
N ASN A 66 -2.75 18.05 7.19
CA ASN A 66 -1.69 18.30 6.20
C ASN A 66 -0.38 17.61 6.62
N GLN A 67 -0.44 16.30 6.82
CA GLN A 67 0.68 15.49 7.30
C GLN A 67 0.90 14.27 6.42
N TRP A 68 2.18 14.03 6.11
CA TRP A 68 2.61 12.82 5.43
C TRP A 68 3.07 11.77 6.45
N TRP A 69 2.67 10.54 6.23
CA TRP A 69 3.02 9.39 7.02
C TRP A 69 3.57 8.28 6.14
N GLY A 70 4.56 7.57 6.64
CA GLY A 70 5.15 6.41 6.00
C GLY A 70 5.31 5.27 6.98
N LEU A 71 4.95 4.07 6.56
CA LEU A 71 5.03 2.86 7.35
C LEU A 71 6.30 2.09 6.99
N SER A 72 6.99 1.52 7.97
CA SER A 72 8.05 0.53 7.77
C SER A 72 7.52 -0.85 8.14
N ASP A 73 7.97 -1.88 7.45
CA ASP A 73 7.62 -3.27 7.69
C ASP A 73 8.22 -3.86 8.99
N ARG A 74 8.33 -5.18 9.05
CA ARG A 74 8.93 -5.94 10.17
C ARG A 74 10.40 -5.64 10.47
N GLY A 75 11.11 -4.95 9.57
CA GLY A 75 12.51 -4.59 9.77
C GLY A 75 13.52 -5.48 9.04
N PRO A 76 14.82 -5.20 9.20
CA PRO A 76 15.91 -5.69 8.36
C PRO A 76 16.34 -7.12 8.69
N GLY A 77 15.49 -8.05 8.80
CA GLY A 77 15.87 -9.42 9.14
C GLY A 77 14.86 -10.48 8.70
N GLY A 78 13.88 -10.08 7.89
CA GLY A 78 12.90 -11.04 7.37
C GLY A 78 12.15 -11.82 8.45
N GLY A 79 11.91 -11.23 9.61
CA GLY A 79 11.22 -11.86 10.73
C GLY A 79 12.11 -12.66 11.70
N THR A 80 13.44 -12.61 11.56
CA THR A 80 14.37 -13.34 12.43
C THR A 80 15.06 -12.45 13.46
N ILE A 81 14.92 -11.14 13.35
CA ILE A 81 15.56 -10.15 14.22
C ILE A 81 14.47 -9.32 14.92
N SER A 82 14.72 -9.01 16.20
CA SER A 82 13.85 -8.09 16.92
C SER A 82 14.09 -6.67 16.43
N TYR A 83 13.11 -6.12 15.73
CA TYR A 83 13.07 -4.74 15.27
C TYR A 83 11.77 -4.11 15.76
N ASN A 84 11.85 -3.02 16.51
CA ASN A 84 10.65 -2.34 17.00
C ASN A 84 9.91 -1.69 15.84
N THR A 85 8.75 -2.22 15.48
CA THR A 85 7.95 -1.73 14.35
C THR A 85 7.45 -0.32 14.62
N ARG A 86 7.35 0.50 13.57
CA ARG A 86 7.24 1.94 13.71
C ARG A 86 6.61 2.64 12.53
N LEU A 87 6.20 3.86 12.77
CA LEU A 87 5.61 4.79 11.84
C LEU A 87 6.46 6.05 11.75
N GLN A 88 6.65 6.60 10.57
CA GLN A 88 7.38 7.82 10.32
C GLN A 88 6.44 8.94 9.89
N ARG A 89 6.50 10.09 10.55
CA ARG A 89 6.00 11.32 9.94
C ARG A 89 7.13 11.99 9.20
N PHE A 90 6.87 12.42 7.98
CA PHE A 90 7.86 13.10 7.17
C PHE A 90 7.33 14.40 6.57
N ARG A 91 8.24 15.26 6.19
CA ARG A 91 7.99 16.46 5.39
C ARG A 91 8.50 16.24 3.98
N LEU A 92 7.76 16.80 3.06
CA LEU A 92 8.08 16.80 1.65
C LEU A 92 7.66 18.17 1.10
N ASP A 93 8.58 18.90 0.49
CA ASP A 93 8.21 20.12 -0.20
C ASP A 93 7.48 19.75 -1.49
N VAL A 94 6.25 20.23 -1.63
CA VAL A 94 5.42 20.04 -2.81
C VAL A 94 5.21 21.38 -3.50
N ASN A 95 5.62 21.50 -4.75
CA ASN A 95 5.29 22.67 -5.55
C ASN A 95 3.79 22.67 -5.85
N PRO A 96 3.04 23.68 -5.38
CA PRO A 96 1.57 23.66 -5.48
C PRO A 96 1.04 23.81 -6.91
N SER A 97 1.87 24.27 -7.86
CA SER A 97 1.46 24.43 -9.26
C SER A 97 1.77 23.21 -10.12
N THR A 98 2.86 22.48 -9.82
CA THR A 98 3.31 21.37 -10.66
C THR A 98 3.17 20.00 -10.01
N GLY A 99 3.12 19.94 -8.68
CA GLY A 99 3.22 18.70 -7.93
C GLY A 99 4.66 18.18 -7.76
N ALA A 100 5.68 18.92 -8.19
CA ALA A 100 7.06 18.51 -8.02
C ALA A 100 7.44 18.43 -6.54
N ILE A 101 8.18 17.37 -6.17
CA ILE A 101 8.57 17.05 -4.80
C ILE A 101 10.06 17.29 -4.59
N ALA A 102 10.44 17.69 -3.36
CA ALA A 102 11.83 17.90 -2.94
C ALA A 102 11.96 17.80 -1.40
N ASN A 103 13.19 17.85 -0.91
CA ASN A 103 13.53 18.07 0.50
C ASN A 103 12.81 17.10 1.48
N PHE A 104 12.94 15.80 1.23
CA PHE A 104 12.43 14.79 2.15
C PHE A 104 13.16 14.86 3.51
N THR A 105 12.41 14.91 4.61
CA THR A 105 12.95 14.86 5.98
C THR A 105 12.00 14.14 6.92
N ILE A 106 12.52 13.25 7.77
CA ILE A 106 11.74 12.69 8.90
C ILE A 106 11.62 13.74 9.99
N ASP A 107 10.44 13.97 10.53
CA ASP A 107 10.20 14.90 11.63
C ASP A 107 9.60 14.25 12.89
N GLN A 108 9.18 12.97 12.78
CA GLN A 108 8.77 12.16 13.94
C GLN A 108 8.87 10.67 13.64
N THR A 109 9.34 9.89 14.60
CA THR A 109 9.27 8.42 14.63
C THR A 109 8.39 7.99 15.79
N ILE A 110 7.42 7.12 15.53
CA ILE A 110 6.47 6.59 16.53
C ILE A 110 6.60 5.07 16.56
N LEU A 111 6.99 4.51 17.71
CA LEU A 111 7.04 3.06 17.91
C LEU A 111 5.66 2.54 18.27
N PHE A 112 5.25 1.42 17.69
CA PHE A 112 4.02 0.73 18.07
C PHE A 112 4.21 -0.01 19.38
N ARG A 113 3.28 0.19 20.33
CA ARG A 113 3.38 -0.31 21.69
C ARG A 113 2.06 -0.95 22.16
N ASN A 114 2.20 -1.97 23.00
CA ASN A 114 1.11 -2.55 23.77
C ASN A 114 1.48 -2.40 25.26
N GLY A 115 0.98 -1.35 25.87
CA GLY A 115 1.42 -0.94 27.20
C GLY A 115 2.91 -0.57 27.23
N ALA A 116 3.69 -1.25 28.04
CA ALA A 116 5.14 -1.03 28.15
C ALA A 116 5.96 -1.79 27.08
N GLN A 117 5.37 -2.76 26.40
CA GLN A 117 6.05 -3.56 25.39
C GLN A 117 5.91 -2.94 24.01
N THR A 118 6.92 -3.09 23.15
CA THR A 118 6.85 -2.73 21.74
C THR A 118 6.37 -3.91 20.90
N PHE A 119 5.64 -3.61 19.83
CA PHE A 119 5.49 -4.55 18.75
C PHE A 119 6.85 -4.70 18.04
N ASN A 120 7.11 -5.89 17.51
CA ASN A 120 8.40 -6.17 16.87
C ASN A 120 8.24 -7.08 15.65
N GLY A 121 9.20 -6.99 14.75
CA GLY A 121 9.20 -7.72 13.50
C GLY A 121 9.56 -9.20 13.58
N LEU A 122 9.81 -9.77 14.77
CA LEU A 122 10.04 -11.20 14.89
C LEU A 122 8.82 -12.01 14.45
N ALA A 123 9.05 -13.04 13.68
CA ALA A 123 7.99 -14.00 13.33
C ALA A 123 7.35 -14.58 14.59
N PRO A 124 6.05 -14.92 14.57
CA PRO A 124 5.33 -15.48 15.71
C PRO A 124 6.02 -16.73 16.30
N ASN A 125 6.28 -16.68 17.61
CA ASN A 125 6.87 -17.80 18.36
C ASN A 125 6.31 -17.83 19.78
N PRO A 126 5.53 -18.89 20.17
CA PRO A 126 5.21 -20.07 19.34
C PRO A 126 4.32 -19.73 18.12
N SER A 127 4.36 -20.58 17.10
CA SER A 127 3.75 -20.32 15.77
C SER A 127 2.24 -20.10 15.78
N ASN A 128 1.56 -20.51 16.86
CA ASN A 128 0.11 -20.33 17.04
C ASN A 128 -0.28 -19.09 17.87
N VAL A 129 0.70 -18.27 18.26
CA VAL A 129 0.47 -17.07 19.08
C VAL A 129 1.08 -15.86 18.38
N LEU A 130 0.25 -14.96 17.90
CA LEU A 130 0.73 -13.73 17.26
C LEU A 130 1.44 -12.81 18.25
N GLY A 131 0.87 -12.61 19.46
CA GLY A 131 1.49 -11.79 20.51
C GLY A 131 1.79 -10.37 20.07
N ASN A 132 3.04 -9.95 20.21
CA ASN A 132 3.55 -8.66 19.71
C ASN A 132 4.36 -8.80 18.41
N ALA A 133 4.33 -9.97 17.74
CA ALA A 133 4.84 -10.13 16.39
C ALA A 133 3.99 -9.27 15.44
N PHE A 134 4.65 -8.46 14.60
CA PHE A 134 3.95 -7.48 13.77
C PHE A 134 4.76 -7.19 12.51
N ASP A 135 4.13 -7.37 11.38
CA ASP A 135 4.65 -7.07 10.06
C ASP A 135 3.71 -6.05 9.39
N PRO A 136 3.86 -4.76 9.74
CA PRO A 136 2.96 -3.72 9.29
C PRO A 136 3.15 -3.41 7.82
N GLU A 137 2.06 -3.45 7.01
CA GLU A 137 2.12 -3.30 5.56
C GLU A 137 1.16 -2.23 5.00
N GLY A 138 0.06 -1.94 5.68
CA GLY A 138 -0.89 -0.92 5.23
C GLY A 138 -1.24 0.06 6.35
N LEU A 139 -1.44 1.33 5.97
CA LEU A 139 -1.65 2.43 6.91
C LEU A 139 -2.79 3.36 6.49
N VAL A 140 -3.68 3.68 7.41
CA VAL A 140 -4.57 4.84 7.28
C VAL A 140 -4.66 5.63 8.59
N VAL A 141 -4.91 6.92 8.48
CA VAL A 141 -5.25 7.78 9.62
C VAL A 141 -6.76 7.94 9.68
N LEU A 142 -7.37 7.53 10.78
CA LEU A 142 -8.81 7.65 10.99
C LEU A 142 -9.21 9.13 11.06
N PRO A 143 -10.14 9.62 10.21
CA PRO A 143 -10.39 11.05 10.07
C PRO A 143 -10.98 11.70 11.32
N PHE A 144 -11.74 10.94 12.13
CA PHE A 144 -12.47 11.47 13.28
C PHE A 144 -11.62 11.64 14.55
N ASN A 145 -10.60 10.81 14.79
CA ASN A 145 -9.77 10.85 16.01
C ASN A 145 -8.26 11.01 15.71
N GLY A 146 -7.86 10.72 14.47
CA GLY A 146 -6.46 10.75 14.05
C GLY A 146 -5.65 9.53 14.51
N HIS A 147 -6.31 8.48 14.99
CA HIS A 147 -5.67 7.22 15.28
C HIS A 147 -5.13 6.56 14.01
N PHE A 148 -4.12 5.75 14.16
CA PHE A 148 -3.58 4.95 13.07
C PHE A 148 -4.28 3.59 13.05
N LEU A 149 -4.79 3.20 11.90
CA LEU A 149 -5.21 1.84 11.63
C LEU A 149 -4.16 1.22 10.74
N VAL A 150 -3.62 0.07 11.15
CA VAL A 150 -2.48 -0.57 10.50
C VAL A 150 -2.80 -2.02 10.22
N SER A 151 -2.59 -2.46 8.98
CA SER A 151 -2.70 -3.86 8.59
C SER A 151 -1.38 -4.60 8.79
N ASP A 152 -1.46 -5.93 8.95
CA ASP A 152 -0.36 -6.80 9.29
C ASP A 152 -0.34 -8.06 8.43
N GLU A 153 0.83 -8.42 7.96
CA GLU A 153 1.04 -9.57 7.11
C GLU A 153 1.13 -10.88 7.91
N TYR A 154 1.64 -10.83 9.15
CA TYR A 154 1.80 -12.04 9.96
C TYR A 154 0.47 -12.66 10.39
N GLY A 155 -0.55 -11.88 10.72
CA GLY A 155 -1.84 -12.38 11.17
C GLY A 155 -2.62 -13.18 10.10
N PRO A 156 -3.34 -12.61 9.13
CA PRO A 156 -3.54 -11.18 8.98
C PRO A 156 -4.23 -10.58 10.20
N SER A 157 -3.86 -9.35 10.50
CA SER A 157 -4.51 -8.58 11.56
C SER A 157 -4.72 -7.12 11.16
N LEU A 158 -5.56 -6.42 11.91
CA LEU A 158 -5.84 -5.00 11.71
C LEU A 158 -5.92 -4.37 13.08
N TYR A 159 -4.94 -3.52 13.41
CA TYR A 159 -4.78 -2.93 14.73
C TYR A 159 -4.97 -1.41 14.69
N GLU A 160 -5.73 -0.91 15.65
CA GLU A 160 -5.85 0.52 15.91
C GLU A 160 -4.86 0.96 16.99
N PHE A 161 -4.08 2.00 16.68
CA PHE A 161 -3.16 2.66 17.59
C PHE A 161 -3.54 4.11 17.76
N ASP A 162 -3.35 4.65 18.96
CA ASP A 162 -3.53 6.09 19.18
C ASP A 162 -2.38 6.90 18.53
N ARG A 163 -2.47 8.22 18.63
CA ARG A 163 -1.48 9.13 18.05
C ARG A 163 -0.06 9.02 18.65
N SER A 164 0.09 8.35 19.77
CA SER A 164 1.39 8.05 20.41
C SER A 164 1.95 6.68 20.04
N GLY A 165 1.19 5.89 19.25
CA GLY A 165 1.53 4.52 18.88
C GLY A 165 1.10 3.46 19.89
N GLN A 166 0.28 3.82 20.89
CA GLN A 166 -0.26 2.84 21.84
C GLN A 166 -1.41 2.07 21.21
N PHE A 167 -1.38 0.75 21.37
CA PHE A 167 -2.45 -0.15 20.94
C PHE A 167 -3.76 0.20 21.63
N VAL A 168 -4.81 0.34 20.85
CA VAL A 168 -6.18 0.62 21.30
C VAL A 168 -7.02 -0.64 21.23
N ARG A 169 -7.06 -1.30 20.05
CA ARG A 169 -7.84 -2.52 19.84
C ARG A 169 -7.40 -3.26 18.58
N ALA A 170 -7.78 -4.54 18.50
CA ALA A 170 -7.73 -5.32 17.28
C ALA A 170 -9.13 -5.41 16.64
N PHE A 171 -9.19 -5.49 15.34
CA PHE A 171 -10.40 -5.79 14.59
C PHE A 171 -10.62 -7.31 14.53
N ALA A 172 -11.88 -7.74 14.45
CA ALA A 172 -12.23 -9.15 14.40
C ALA A 172 -11.94 -9.74 13.00
N MET A 173 -11.00 -10.69 12.93
CA MET A 173 -10.64 -11.33 11.67
C MET A 173 -11.58 -12.50 11.34
N PRO A 174 -12.11 -12.56 10.09
CA PRO A 174 -12.84 -13.72 9.61
C PRO A 174 -11.98 -14.98 9.61
N GLU A 175 -12.59 -16.13 9.91
CA GLU A 175 -11.87 -17.40 10.01
C GLU A 175 -11.22 -17.84 8.70
N ASN A 176 -11.85 -17.54 7.56
CA ASN A 176 -11.37 -17.91 6.22
C ASN A 176 -10.09 -17.20 5.76
N VAL A 177 -9.58 -16.22 6.52
CA VAL A 177 -8.27 -15.60 6.23
C VAL A 177 -7.20 -15.95 7.26
N GLN A 178 -7.62 -16.52 8.42
CA GLN A 178 -6.69 -16.91 9.48
C GLN A 178 -5.95 -18.19 9.10
N PRO A 179 -4.59 -18.23 9.20
CA PRO A 179 -3.82 -19.39 8.79
C PRO A 179 -3.98 -20.54 9.79
N ARG A 180 -4.34 -21.72 9.28
CA ARG A 180 -4.57 -22.93 10.10
C ARG A 180 -3.87 -24.15 9.52
N ALA A 181 -3.22 -24.90 10.41
CA ALA A 181 -2.79 -26.28 10.18
C ALA A 181 -3.86 -27.21 10.81
N GLY A 182 -4.79 -27.65 9.98
CA GLY A 182 -6.01 -28.33 10.47
C GLY A 182 -6.88 -27.41 11.32
N ALA A 183 -7.16 -27.75 12.57
CA ALA A 183 -7.96 -26.95 13.49
C ALA A 183 -7.16 -25.87 14.25
N THR A 184 -5.83 -25.90 14.19
CA THR A 184 -4.96 -25.04 15.01
C THR A 184 -4.45 -23.86 14.18
N LEU A 185 -4.45 -22.67 14.76
CA LEU A 185 -3.77 -21.52 14.17
C LEU A 185 -2.27 -21.81 14.02
N ASP A 186 -1.69 -21.46 12.88
CA ASP A 186 -0.25 -21.53 12.65
C ASP A 186 0.16 -20.42 11.70
N TYR A 187 0.80 -19.39 12.25
CA TYR A 187 1.21 -18.19 11.53
C TYR A 187 2.49 -18.37 10.71
N THR A 188 3.16 -19.52 10.81
CA THR A 188 4.45 -19.79 10.15
C THR A 188 4.43 -20.99 9.21
N ALA A 189 3.38 -21.81 9.26
CA ALA A 189 3.26 -22.99 8.42
C ALA A 189 3.13 -22.63 6.93
N THR A 190 3.75 -23.44 6.07
CA THR A 190 3.62 -23.33 4.61
C THR A 190 2.48 -24.22 4.08
N PRO A 191 1.92 -23.93 2.89
CA PRO A 191 0.80 -24.70 2.33
C PRO A 191 1.14 -26.19 2.11
N ALA A 192 0.15 -27.05 2.33
CA ALA A 192 0.22 -28.45 1.93
C ALA A 192 0.38 -28.56 0.39
N PRO A 193 1.05 -29.59 -0.14
CA PRO A 193 1.58 -30.76 0.57
C PRO A 193 3.01 -30.56 1.11
N ALA A 194 3.66 -29.44 0.81
CA ALA A 194 5.03 -29.20 1.27
C ALA A 194 5.09 -28.86 2.77
N GLY A 195 4.01 -28.33 3.35
CA GLY A 195 3.86 -27.99 4.75
C GLY A 195 2.53 -28.42 5.32
N ALA A 196 2.14 -27.86 6.49
CA ALA A 196 0.96 -28.25 7.23
C ALA A 196 -0.24 -27.31 7.07
N LEU A 197 -0.07 -26.13 6.42
CA LEU A 197 -1.11 -25.14 6.29
C LEU A 197 -2.22 -25.64 5.37
N THR A 198 -3.45 -25.61 5.87
CA THR A 198 -4.64 -26.12 5.17
C THR A 198 -5.63 -25.02 4.82
N SER A 199 -5.56 -23.86 5.49
CA SER A 199 -6.50 -22.75 5.27
C SER A 199 -5.90 -21.39 5.63
N GLY A 200 -6.58 -20.33 5.22
CA GLY A 200 -6.21 -18.94 5.46
C GLY A 200 -5.09 -18.42 4.56
N ARG A 201 -4.47 -17.31 4.97
CA ARG A 201 -3.38 -16.69 4.19
C ARG A 201 -2.14 -17.57 4.16
N GLU A 202 -1.34 -17.51 3.12
CA GLU A 202 0.00 -18.10 3.09
C GLU A 202 1.00 -17.26 3.91
N PRO A 203 2.11 -17.84 4.42
CA PRO A 203 3.17 -17.04 5.04
C PRO A 203 3.67 -15.94 4.13
N ASN A 204 3.90 -14.75 4.69
CA ASN A 204 4.31 -13.58 3.93
C ASN A 204 3.37 -13.26 2.75
N ARG A 205 2.04 -13.39 2.97
CA ARG A 205 0.96 -13.13 2.02
C ARG A 205 -0.33 -12.68 2.73
N GLY A 206 -0.18 -11.99 3.86
CA GLY A 206 -1.28 -11.44 4.64
C GLY A 206 -1.84 -10.16 4.04
N PHE A 207 -2.24 -9.22 4.90
CA PHE A 207 -2.69 -7.92 4.44
C PHE A 207 -1.50 -7.05 4.04
N GLU A 208 -1.49 -6.61 2.80
CA GLU A 208 -0.53 -5.65 2.25
C GLU A 208 -1.11 -4.24 2.25
N GLY A 209 -2.21 -4.03 1.56
CA GLY A 209 -2.79 -2.70 1.39
C GLY A 209 -3.94 -2.43 2.35
N LEU A 210 -4.08 -1.14 2.73
CA LEU A 210 -5.16 -0.65 3.58
C LEU A 210 -5.70 0.68 3.06
N ALA A 211 -7.03 0.79 2.96
CA ALA A 211 -7.72 2.02 2.58
C ALA A 211 -8.82 2.37 3.57
N ILE A 212 -9.21 3.65 3.61
CA ILE A 212 -10.31 4.16 4.42
C ILE A 212 -11.34 4.85 3.53
N SER A 213 -12.64 4.61 3.76
CA SER A 213 -13.69 5.36 3.06
C SER A 213 -13.63 6.86 3.38
N PRO A 214 -14.12 7.74 2.49
CA PRO A 214 -14.08 9.19 2.71
C PRO A 214 -14.73 9.63 4.02
N ASP A 215 -15.80 8.96 4.43
CA ASP A 215 -16.50 9.25 5.69
C ASP A 215 -15.88 8.57 6.93
N GLY A 216 -14.83 7.76 6.74
CA GLY A 216 -14.14 7.04 7.79
C GLY A 216 -14.89 5.84 8.37
N ARG A 217 -16.07 5.49 7.84
CA ARG A 217 -16.90 4.40 8.38
C ARG A 217 -16.42 3.02 8.04
N PHE A 218 -15.71 2.87 6.92
CA PHE A 218 -15.25 1.58 6.45
C PHE A 218 -13.77 1.59 6.14
N ALA A 219 -13.07 0.58 6.65
CA ALA A 219 -11.71 0.24 6.23
C ALA A 219 -11.73 -0.94 5.27
N TYR A 220 -10.80 -0.93 4.31
CA TYR A 220 -10.66 -1.98 3.31
C TYR A 220 -9.24 -2.52 3.37
N ALA A 221 -9.08 -3.76 3.85
CA ALA A 221 -7.79 -4.44 3.90
C ALA A 221 -7.71 -5.47 2.77
N MET A 222 -6.59 -5.55 2.08
CA MET A 222 -6.43 -6.42 0.92
C MET A 222 -5.30 -7.42 1.14
N LEU A 223 -5.60 -8.71 0.97
CA LEU A 223 -4.57 -9.74 1.01
C LEU A 223 -3.65 -9.64 -0.21
N GLN A 224 -2.35 -9.82 -0.01
CA GLN A 224 -1.36 -9.84 -1.10
C GLN A 224 -1.72 -10.86 -2.18
N ASN A 225 -2.11 -12.06 -1.78
CA ASN A 225 -2.57 -13.14 -2.66
C ASN A 225 -3.82 -13.83 -2.07
N GLY A 226 -4.41 -14.74 -2.86
CA GLY A 226 -5.55 -15.56 -2.40
C GLY A 226 -5.18 -16.47 -1.23
N THR A 227 -6.19 -16.89 -0.46
CA THR A 227 -6.01 -17.84 0.64
C THR A 227 -5.64 -19.23 0.13
N VAL A 228 -5.20 -20.10 1.01
CA VAL A 228 -4.82 -21.50 0.68
C VAL A 228 -6.02 -22.27 0.10
N GLU A 229 -7.23 -22.05 0.65
CA GLU A 229 -8.46 -22.69 0.15
C GLU A 229 -8.88 -22.16 -1.22
N ASP A 230 -8.48 -20.95 -1.57
CA ASP A 230 -8.72 -20.37 -2.90
C ASP A 230 -7.74 -20.91 -3.94
N GLY A 231 -6.61 -21.49 -3.51
CA GLY A 231 -5.64 -22.16 -4.35
C GLY A 231 -6.05 -23.58 -4.72
N THR A 232 -5.18 -24.26 -5.44
CA THR A 232 -5.37 -25.66 -5.86
C THR A 232 -4.10 -26.47 -5.64
N VAL A 233 -4.26 -27.76 -5.30
CA VAL A 233 -3.15 -28.73 -5.27
C VAL A 233 -3.27 -29.64 -6.49
N SER A 234 -2.26 -29.67 -7.34
CA SER A 234 -2.19 -30.51 -8.52
C SER A 234 -0.78 -31.10 -8.66
N GLY A 235 -0.70 -32.43 -8.89
CA GLY A 235 0.59 -33.13 -9.06
C GLY A 235 1.53 -32.97 -7.86
N GLY A 236 1.00 -32.86 -6.63
CA GLY A 236 1.81 -32.66 -5.42
C GLY A 236 2.37 -31.24 -5.26
N THR A 237 1.86 -30.26 -6.02
CA THR A 237 2.29 -28.86 -5.94
C THR A 237 1.10 -27.97 -5.64
N PHE A 238 1.27 -27.03 -4.70
CA PHE A 238 0.29 -25.96 -4.43
C PHE A 238 0.41 -24.86 -5.50
N ALA A 239 -0.73 -24.48 -6.05
CA ALA A 239 -0.85 -23.36 -6.98
C ALA A 239 -1.81 -22.31 -6.43
N ARG A 240 -1.35 -21.06 -6.34
CA ARG A 240 -2.14 -19.92 -5.88
C ARG A 240 -3.32 -19.61 -6.79
N SER A 241 -4.39 -19.10 -6.20
CA SER A 241 -5.50 -18.54 -6.95
C SER A 241 -5.06 -17.30 -7.76
N MET A 242 -5.75 -17.06 -8.88
CA MET A 242 -5.68 -15.77 -9.58
C MET A 242 -6.51 -14.67 -8.88
N TYR A 243 -7.29 -15.03 -7.87
CA TYR A 243 -8.12 -14.12 -7.12
C TYR A 243 -7.57 -13.95 -5.71
N THR A 244 -7.52 -12.70 -5.27
CA THR A 244 -7.31 -12.35 -3.86
C THR A 244 -8.57 -11.70 -3.30
N ARG A 245 -8.56 -11.33 -2.01
CA ARG A 245 -9.72 -10.82 -1.28
C ARG A 245 -9.49 -9.40 -0.79
N ILE A 246 -10.48 -8.54 -0.99
CA ILE A 246 -10.62 -7.25 -0.32
C ILE A 246 -11.63 -7.44 0.80
N LEU A 247 -11.25 -7.21 2.05
CA LEU A 247 -12.11 -7.30 3.21
C LEU A 247 -12.57 -5.90 3.62
N LYS A 248 -13.87 -5.71 3.78
CA LYS A 248 -14.49 -4.47 4.24
C LYS A 248 -14.82 -4.59 5.73
N PHE A 249 -14.33 -3.67 6.55
CA PHE A 249 -14.54 -3.60 7.98
C PHE A 249 -15.32 -2.35 8.36
N ASP A 250 -16.28 -2.47 9.27
CA ASP A 250 -16.90 -1.33 9.94
C ASP A 250 -15.95 -0.81 11.02
N THR A 251 -15.49 0.44 10.88
CA THR A 251 -14.49 1.03 11.77
C THR A 251 -15.00 1.29 13.18
N SER A 252 -16.30 1.39 13.37
CA SER A 252 -16.90 1.60 14.70
C SER A 252 -16.91 0.31 15.54
N THR A 253 -17.26 -0.82 14.92
CA THR A 253 -17.36 -2.13 15.57
C THR A 253 -16.07 -2.95 15.47
N GLY A 254 -15.24 -2.72 14.45
CA GLY A 254 -14.09 -3.54 14.12
C GLY A 254 -14.42 -4.89 13.48
N ASN A 255 -15.67 -5.09 13.02
CA ASN A 255 -16.10 -6.33 12.39
C ASN A 255 -15.98 -6.26 10.87
N ALA A 256 -15.58 -7.37 10.24
CA ALA A 256 -15.70 -7.53 8.80
C ALA A 256 -17.19 -7.62 8.41
N VAL A 257 -17.58 -6.87 7.38
CA VAL A 257 -18.97 -6.78 6.93
C VAL A 257 -19.17 -7.29 5.49
N ALA A 258 -18.12 -7.45 4.71
CA ALA A 258 -18.13 -8.07 3.38
C ALA A 258 -16.71 -8.47 2.94
N GLN A 259 -16.63 -9.35 1.95
CA GLN A 259 -15.40 -9.67 1.22
C GLN A 259 -15.68 -9.62 -0.28
N TYR A 260 -14.70 -9.18 -1.07
CA TYR A 260 -14.83 -9.07 -2.51
C TYR A 260 -13.67 -9.75 -3.23
N ALA A 261 -13.98 -10.48 -4.32
CA ALA A 261 -12.96 -11.14 -5.13
C ALA A 261 -12.32 -10.16 -6.09
N TYR A 262 -10.99 -10.02 -6.03
CA TYR A 262 -10.19 -9.22 -6.94
C TYR A 262 -9.30 -10.14 -7.80
N ARG A 263 -9.32 -9.94 -9.14
CA ARG A 263 -8.49 -10.72 -10.04
C ARG A 263 -7.15 -10.03 -10.28
N LEU A 264 -6.07 -10.74 -9.92
CA LEU A 264 -4.70 -10.30 -10.21
C LEU A 264 -4.41 -10.37 -11.71
N GLU A 265 -3.56 -9.45 -12.22
CA GLU A 265 -3.02 -9.58 -13.57
C GLU A 265 -2.05 -10.77 -13.63
N GLY A 266 -2.06 -11.45 -14.79
CA GLY A 266 -1.17 -12.58 -15.02
C GLY A 266 -1.51 -13.27 -16.33
N ALA A 267 -0.52 -13.85 -16.98
CA ALA A 267 -0.70 -14.62 -18.22
C ALA A 267 -0.91 -16.10 -17.88
N GLY A 268 -2.11 -16.60 -18.13
CA GLY A 268 -2.43 -18.04 -18.10
C GLY A 268 -2.61 -18.63 -16.69
N PRO A 269 -2.75 -19.98 -16.61
CA PRO A 269 -3.01 -20.69 -15.36
C PRO A 269 -1.77 -20.85 -14.47
N ALA A 270 -0.59 -20.52 -14.97
CA ALA A 270 0.60 -20.48 -14.13
C ALA A 270 0.55 -19.21 -13.30
N PRO A 271 0.57 -19.37 -11.99
CA PRO A 271 0.19 -18.29 -11.11
C PRO A 271 1.20 -17.15 -11.22
N THR A 272 0.74 -16.04 -11.04
CA THR A 272 1.16 -14.87 -10.31
C THR A 272 2.43 -15.05 -9.43
N ARG A 273 3.28 -16.06 -9.63
CA ARG A 273 4.49 -16.22 -8.82
C ARG A 273 5.32 -14.95 -8.87
N GLY A 274 5.49 -14.33 -7.70
CA GLY A 274 6.12 -13.05 -7.57
C GLY A 274 5.22 -11.86 -7.95
N ARG A 275 3.94 -12.05 -8.25
CA ARG A 275 2.96 -10.98 -8.42
C ARG A 275 1.96 -10.99 -7.27
N GLY A 276 1.72 -9.84 -6.70
CA GLY A 276 0.77 -9.62 -5.63
C GLY A 276 0.30 -8.18 -5.59
N ILE A 277 -0.61 -7.91 -4.67
CA ILE A 277 -1.01 -6.57 -4.30
C ILE A 277 0.06 -5.97 -3.39
N SER A 278 0.28 -4.66 -3.48
CA SER A 278 1.12 -3.93 -2.53
C SER A 278 0.41 -2.75 -1.90
N ALA A 279 -0.55 -2.15 -2.56
CA ALA A 279 -1.30 -1.03 -1.97
C ALA A 279 -2.73 -1.00 -2.47
N ILE A 280 -3.61 -0.42 -1.66
CA ILE A 280 -4.95 0.01 -2.04
C ILE A 280 -5.22 1.39 -1.43
N LEU A 281 -5.74 2.32 -2.21
CA LEU A 281 -6.17 3.61 -1.70
C LEU A 281 -7.58 3.94 -2.20
N ALA A 282 -8.42 4.55 -1.36
CA ALA A 282 -9.79 4.90 -1.72
C ALA A 282 -9.82 6.18 -2.59
N LEU A 283 -10.60 6.13 -3.66
CA LEU A 283 -10.93 7.30 -4.50
C LEU A 283 -12.27 7.90 -4.05
N ASP A 284 -13.21 7.04 -3.71
CA ASP A 284 -14.50 7.37 -3.09
C ASP A 284 -15.04 6.17 -2.29
N GLU A 285 -16.35 6.08 -2.08
CA GLU A 285 -17.01 5.03 -1.30
C GLU A 285 -16.86 3.63 -1.94
N ASN A 286 -16.72 3.53 -3.26
CA ASN A 286 -16.73 2.26 -3.99
C ASN A 286 -15.51 2.06 -4.89
N ARG A 287 -14.82 3.14 -5.27
CA ARG A 287 -13.70 3.08 -6.19
C ARG A 287 -12.38 3.23 -5.47
N PHE A 288 -11.39 2.48 -5.96
CA PHE A 288 -10.06 2.43 -5.37
C PHE A 288 -9.00 2.41 -6.46
N LEU A 289 -7.80 2.80 -6.09
CA LEU A 289 -6.58 2.54 -6.85
C LEU A 289 -5.84 1.39 -6.17
N VAL A 290 -5.53 0.33 -6.92
CA VAL A 290 -4.83 -0.86 -6.43
C VAL A 290 -3.51 -1.00 -7.16
N LEU A 291 -2.41 -1.12 -6.40
CA LEU A 291 -1.08 -1.39 -6.94
C LEU A 291 -0.80 -2.89 -6.97
N GLU A 292 -0.51 -3.38 -8.16
CA GLU A 292 0.04 -4.71 -8.37
C GLU A 292 1.52 -4.64 -8.73
N ARG A 293 2.32 -5.55 -8.18
CA ARG A 293 3.73 -5.68 -8.52
C ARG A 293 4.18 -7.14 -8.67
N ASN A 294 5.25 -7.34 -9.42
CA ASN A 294 6.08 -8.52 -9.33
C ASN A 294 7.31 -8.24 -8.44
N ASN A 295 8.07 -9.26 -8.06
CA ASN A 295 9.28 -9.17 -7.27
C ASN A 295 10.56 -9.03 -8.13
N ARG A 296 10.51 -8.21 -9.18
CA ARG A 296 11.64 -7.95 -10.10
C ARG A 296 12.00 -6.49 -10.08
N GLY A 297 13.29 -6.20 -10.19
CA GLY A 297 13.81 -4.84 -10.15
C GLY A 297 15.04 -4.72 -9.25
N VAL A 298 15.47 -3.47 -9.01
CA VAL A 298 16.58 -3.17 -8.10
C VAL A 298 16.12 -3.40 -6.66
N GLY A 299 16.67 -4.42 -6.03
CA GLY A 299 16.34 -4.87 -4.69
C GLY A 299 17.41 -5.79 -4.12
N VAL A 300 17.10 -6.44 -3.01
CA VAL A 300 18.00 -7.39 -2.33
C VAL A 300 18.21 -8.68 -3.16
N PRO A 301 19.12 -9.62 -2.76
CA PRO A 301 19.65 -10.69 -3.63
C PRO A 301 18.64 -11.57 -4.35
N ASP A 302 17.47 -11.84 -3.81
CA ASP A 302 16.44 -12.65 -4.45
C ASP A 302 15.72 -11.95 -5.61
N ALA A 303 15.91 -10.64 -5.78
CA ALA A 303 15.33 -9.85 -6.84
C ALA A 303 16.03 -10.06 -8.19
N ASN A 304 15.24 -10.36 -9.23
CA ASN A 304 15.70 -10.34 -10.62
C ASN A 304 15.56 -8.91 -11.18
N LEU A 305 16.68 -8.33 -11.67
CA LEU A 305 16.69 -6.97 -12.22
C LEU A 305 15.87 -6.79 -13.50
N ASN A 306 15.53 -7.90 -14.18
CA ASN A 306 14.85 -7.85 -15.48
C ASN A 306 13.32 -7.84 -15.33
N GLU A 307 12.67 -7.15 -16.27
CA GLU A 307 11.21 -7.15 -16.44
C GLU A 307 10.41 -6.75 -15.19
N PRO A 308 10.73 -5.61 -14.56
CA PRO A 308 9.87 -5.09 -13.50
C PRO A 308 8.48 -4.77 -14.06
N ASP A 309 7.43 -5.07 -13.29
CA ASP A 309 6.04 -4.79 -13.67
C ASP A 309 5.30 -4.29 -12.41
N LYS A 310 4.99 -2.97 -12.39
CA LYS A 310 4.46 -2.23 -11.25
C LYS A 310 3.36 -1.30 -11.73
N LYS A 311 2.12 -1.72 -11.61
CA LYS A 311 0.98 -1.05 -12.22
C LYS A 311 -0.13 -0.77 -11.22
N ALA A 312 -0.67 0.43 -11.24
CA ALA A 312 -1.84 0.80 -10.46
C ALA A 312 -3.10 0.83 -11.34
N PHE A 313 -4.16 0.17 -10.87
CA PHE A 313 -5.43 0.02 -11.58
C PHE A 313 -6.57 0.67 -10.80
N VAL A 314 -7.43 1.40 -11.48
CA VAL A 314 -8.71 1.84 -10.91
C VAL A 314 -9.67 0.65 -10.89
N ILE A 315 -10.30 0.45 -9.75
CA ILE A 315 -11.28 -0.61 -9.51
C ILE A 315 -12.58 -0.05 -8.94
N ASP A 316 -13.66 -0.80 -9.08
CA ASP A 316 -14.97 -0.45 -8.55
C ASP A 316 -15.63 -1.68 -7.89
N LEU A 317 -16.00 -1.53 -6.63
CA LEU A 317 -16.70 -2.55 -5.84
C LEU A 317 -18.21 -2.58 -6.11
N SER A 318 -18.76 -1.58 -6.85
CA SER A 318 -20.18 -1.51 -7.14
C SER A 318 -20.62 -2.74 -7.94
N GLY A 319 -21.62 -3.46 -7.41
CA GLY A 319 -22.12 -4.68 -8.04
C GLY A 319 -21.26 -5.93 -7.85
N ALA A 320 -20.11 -5.85 -7.18
CA ALA A 320 -19.34 -7.03 -6.82
C ALA A 320 -20.10 -7.87 -5.77
N THR A 321 -20.00 -9.19 -5.92
CA THR A 321 -20.65 -10.13 -4.99
C THR A 321 -19.87 -10.20 -3.67
N ASP A 322 -20.59 -10.19 -2.54
CA ASP A 322 -19.99 -10.54 -1.25
C ASP A 322 -19.61 -12.02 -1.24
N VAL A 323 -18.32 -12.29 -1.14
CA VAL A 323 -17.74 -13.65 -1.15
C VAL A 323 -17.26 -14.10 0.23
N SER A 324 -17.78 -13.53 1.31
CA SER A 324 -17.40 -13.88 2.68
C SER A 324 -17.53 -15.38 2.98
N ASN A 325 -18.49 -16.06 2.34
CA ASN A 325 -18.77 -17.48 2.50
C ASN A 325 -18.61 -18.26 1.17
N VAL A 326 -17.81 -17.74 0.24
CA VAL A 326 -17.64 -18.35 -1.08
C VAL A 326 -16.17 -18.74 -1.26
N SER A 327 -15.92 -19.99 -1.67
CA SER A 327 -14.59 -20.42 -2.13
C SER A 327 -14.30 -19.82 -3.51
N LEU A 328 -13.11 -19.28 -3.68
CA LEU A 328 -12.60 -18.75 -4.95
C LEU A 328 -11.63 -19.72 -5.63
N SER A 329 -11.64 -20.99 -5.23
CA SER A 329 -10.80 -22.03 -5.78
C SER A 329 -11.17 -22.36 -7.24
N GLY A 330 -10.15 -22.66 -8.04
CA GLY A 330 -10.32 -23.05 -9.45
C GLY A 330 -9.89 -21.97 -10.44
N ALA A 331 -10.00 -22.30 -11.71
CA ALA A 331 -9.60 -21.41 -12.81
C ALA A 331 -10.60 -20.28 -13.10
N SER A 332 -11.83 -20.41 -12.58
CA SER A 332 -12.92 -19.42 -12.73
C SER A 332 -13.74 -19.34 -11.45
N LEU A 333 -14.35 -18.20 -11.23
CA LEU A 333 -15.28 -18.00 -10.10
C LEU A 333 -16.54 -18.89 -10.25
N PRO A 334 -17.19 -19.25 -9.14
CA PRO A 334 -18.47 -19.93 -9.15
C PRO A 334 -19.54 -19.14 -9.93
N VAL A 335 -20.50 -19.86 -10.51
CA VAL A 335 -21.60 -19.23 -11.28
C VAL A 335 -22.36 -18.24 -10.39
N GLY A 336 -22.57 -17.03 -10.90
CA GLY A 336 -23.27 -15.95 -10.19
C GLY A 336 -22.38 -15.08 -9.31
N VAL A 337 -21.11 -15.42 -9.15
CA VAL A 337 -20.16 -14.55 -8.45
C VAL A 337 -19.59 -13.52 -9.42
N VAL A 338 -19.82 -12.25 -9.12
CA VAL A 338 -19.30 -11.11 -9.87
C VAL A 338 -18.07 -10.58 -9.12
N PRO A 339 -16.86 -10.62 -9.71
CA PRO A 339 -15.67 -10.04 -9.10
C PRO A 339 -15.73 -8.51 -9.12
N VAL A 340 -14.81 -7.90 -8.43
CA VAL A 340 -14.57 -6.45 -8.49
C VAL A 340 -14.31 -6.04 -9.95
N SER A 341 -14.97 -4.98 -10.39
CA SER A 341 -14.71 -4.37 -11.70
C SER A 341 -13.33 -3.74 -11.70
N LYS A 342 -12.56 -3.96 -12.74
CA LYS A 342 -11.19 -3.45 -12.88
C LYS A 342 -11.00 -2.86 -14.27
N ASN A 343 -10.46 -1.65 -14.32
CA ASN A 343 -10.12 -1.04 -15.60
C ASN A 343 -9.12 -1.94 -16.36
N PRO A 344 -9.33 -2.17 -17.67
CA PRO A 344 -8.48 -3.07 -18.44
C PRO A 344 -7.05 -2.53 -18.64
N SER A 345 -6.87 -1.22 -18.52
CA SER A 345 -5.58 -0.55 -18.62
C SER A 345 -5.18 0.02 -17.26
N ALA A 346 -3.91 -0.11 -16.91
CA ALA A 346 -3.36 0.55 -15.74
C ALA A 346 -3.49 2.07 -15.87
N LEU A 347 -3.84 2.73 -14.77
CA LEU A 347 -3.83 4.19 -14.67
C LEU A 347 -2.39 4.72 -14.67
N VAL A 348 -1.51 4.06 -13.90
CA VAL A 348 -0.09 4.42 -13.76
C VAL A 348 0.76 3.17 -13.90
N ASP A 349 1.84 3.29 -14.67
CA ASP A 349 2.93 2.32 -14.74
C ASP A 349 4.19 2.96 -14.12
N LEU A 350 4.51 2.53 -12.89
CA LEU A 350 5.60 3.10 -12.08
C LEU A 350 7.00 2.78 -12.63
N VAL A 351 7.09 1.88 -13.59
CA VAL A 351 8.34 1.48 -14.25
C VAL A 351 8.33 1.76 -15.75
N ALA A 352 7.44 2.63 -16.18
CA ALA A 352 7.43 3.11 -17.56
C ALA A 352 8.76 3.77 -17.93
N ASN A 353 9.18 3.62 -19.18
CA ASN A 353 10.47 4.16 -19.63
C ASN A 353 10.63 5.66 -19.36
N ALA A 354 9.58 6.45 -19.50
CA ALA A 354 9.58 7.88 -19.20
C ALA A 354 9.92 8.18 -17.73
N VAL A 355 9.53 7.31 -16.79
CA VAL A 355 9.86 7.40 -15.37
C VAL A 355 11.32 7.03 -15.13
N LEU A 356 11.73 5.86 -15.65
CA LEU A 356 13.06 5.30 -15.39
C LEU A 356 14.20 6.12 -16.02
N GLN A 357 13.92 6.83 -17.12
CA GLN A 357 14.90 7.67 -17.81
C GLN A 357 14.89 9.13 -17.36
N ASP A 358 14.02 9.50 -16.43
CA ASP A 358 14.00 10.87 -15.90
C ASP A 358 15.28 11.16 -15.10
N PRO A 359 15.89 12.34 -15.25
CA PRO A 359 17.11 12.72 -14.52
C PRO A 359 16.96 12.65 -13.00
N SER A 360 15.77 12.86 -12.43
CA SER A 360 15.52 12.73 -10.99
C SER A 360 15.62 11.29 -10.48
N MET A 361 15.58 10.29 -11.39
CA MET A 361 15.71 8.85 -11.11
C MET A 361 17.13 8.31 -11.43
N ALA A 362 18.10 9.17 -11.67
CA ALA A 362 19.46 8.79 -12.09
C ALA A 362 20.15 7.81 -11.13
N ALA A 363 19.85 7.85 -9.84
CA ALA A 363 20.36 6.89 -8.83
C ALA A 363 19.98 5.43 -9.11
N LEU A 364 19.01 5.18 -9.99
CA LEU A 364 18.58 3.84 -10.39
C LEU A 364 19.18 3.40 -11.74
N GLY A 365 19.84 4.31 -12.47
CA GLY A 365 20.50 3.99 -13.73
C GLY A 365 19.56 3.44 -14.80
N GLY A 366 18.34 3.95 -14.88
CA GLY A 366 17.31 3.50 -15.83
C GLY A 366 16.65 2.17 -15.51
N ARG A 367 16.76 1.70 -14.27
CA ARG A 367 16.14 0.44 -13.81
C ARG A 367 15.08 0.69 -12.74
N GLY A 368 14.02 -0.12 -12.75
CA GLY A 368 12.94 -0.01 -11.77
C GLY A 368 13.32 -0.60 -10.41
N PRO A 369 12.91 0.03 -9.29
CA PRO A 369 12.95 -0.61 -7.98
C PRO A 369 12.13 -1.90 -7.94
N GLU A 370 12.50 -2.82 -7.05
CA GLU A 370 11.77 -4.07 -6.85
C GLU A 370 10.43 -3.85 -6.20
N LYS A 371 10.41 -3.17 -5.04
CA LYS A 371 9.23 -3.05 -4.18
C LYS A 371 8.66 -1.63 -4.24
N TRP A 372 7.68 -1.42 -5.10
CA TRP A 372 6.76 -0.29 -5.00
C TRP A 372 5.59 -0.72 -4.12
N GLU A 373 5.39 -0.08 -2.98
CA GLU A 373 4.41 -0.53 -1.99
C GLU A 373 3.51 0.60 -1.48
N GLY A 374 4.04 1.83 -1.32
CA GLY A 374 3.24 2.95 -0.84
C GLY A 374 2.54 3.72 -1.96
N LEU A 375 1.25 4.04 -1.77
CA LEU A 375 0.49 4.97 -2.59
C LEU A 375 -0.30 5.95 -1.72
N ALA A 376 -0.25 7.25 -2.05
CA ALA A 376 -1.09 8.26 -1.40
C ALA A 376 -1.51 9.36 -2.37
N ILE A 377 -2.76 9.84 -2.28
CA ILE A 377 -3.16 11.08 -2.92
C ILE A 377 -2.86 12.22 -1.94
N GLY A 378 -2.00 13.13 -2.36
CA GLY A 378 -1.55 14.29 -1.59
C GLY A 378 -2.48 15.49 -1.70
N PRO A 379 -1.97 16.68 -1.38
CA PRO A 379 -2.76 17.90 -1.47
C PRO A 379 -3.17 18.19 -2.91
N ARG A 380 -4.34 18.81 -3.09
CA ARG A 380 -4.74 19.34 -4.40
C ARG A 380 -3.78 20.43 -4.85
N LEU A 381 -3.43 20.39 -6.12
CA LEU A 381 -2.63 21.44 -6.73
C LEU A 381 -3.48 22.69 -6.99
N SER A 382 -2.82 23.82 -7.26
CA SER A 382 -3.49 25.13 -7.38
C SER A 382 -4.48 25.24 -8.53
N ASP A 383 -4.39 24.37 -9.53
CA ASP A 383 -5.35 24.26 -10.63
C ASP A 383 -6.46 23.21 -10.41
N GLY A 384 -6.51 22.61 -9.21
CA GLY A 384 -7.48 21.59 -8.84
C GLY A 384 -7.07 20.15 -9.20
N SER A 385 -5.96 19.95 -9.91
CA SER A 385 -5.46 18.61 -10.19
C SER A 385 -5.00 17.88 -8.91
N LEU A 386 -4.95 16.56 -8.98
CA LEU A 386 -4.54 15.69 -7.90
C LEU A 386 -3.05 15.37 -8.02
N MET A 387 -2.38 15.24 -6.87
CA MET A 387 -1.04 14.71 -6.77
C MET A 387 -1.11 13.27 -6.25
N LEU A 388 -0.54 12.31 -6.99
CA LEU A 388 -0.29 10.96 -6.49
C LEU A 388 1.18 10.86 -6.09
N LEU A 389 1.45 10.38 -4.89
CA LEU A 389 2.76 9.99 -4.41
C LEU A 389 2.85 8.46 -4.42
N ALA A 390 3.93 7.91 -4.99
CA ALA A 390 4.25 6.50 -4.89
C ALA A 390 5.62 6.34 -4.24
N GLY A 391 5.77 5.32 -3.38
CA GLY A 391 6.99 5.05 -2.64
C GLY A 391 7.41 3.59 -2.69
N THR A 392 8.70 3.36 -2.43
CA THR A 392 9.28 2.02 -2.40
C THR A 392 9.54 1.56 -0.98
N ASP A 393 9.49 0.26 -0.75
CA ASP A 393 10.26 -0.41 0.28
C ASP A 393 11.63 -0.82 -0.30
N ASN A 394 12.71 -0.57 0.40
CA ASN A 394 14.07 -0.92 -0.03
C ASN A 394 14.68 -2.07 0.80
N ASP A 395 13.87 -2.78 1.57
CA ASP A 395 14.32 -3.85 2.49
C ASP A 395 15.49 -3.39 3.39
N TYR A 396 15.48 -2.12 3.83
CA TYR A 396 16.60 -1.52 4.58
C TYR A 396 17.95 -1.58 3.85
N SER A 397 17.96 -1.95 2.58
CA SER A 397 19.17 -2.31 1.81
C SER A 397 19.99 -3.44 2.47
N VAL A 398 19.31 -4.41 3.09
CA VAL A 398 19.90 -5.51 3.84
C VAL A 398 19.36 -6.85 3.36
N THR A 399 20.24 -7.83 3.27
CA THR A 399 19.88 -9.23 3.07
C THR A 399 20.41 -10.10 4.20
N GLN A 400 19.95 -11.33 4.26
CA GLN A 400 20.37 -12.31 5.26
C GLN A 400 20.56 -13.68 4.62
N ASN A 401 21.64 -14.38 4.98
CA ASN A 401 21.85 -15.74 4.52
C ASN A 401 21.10 -16.77 5.40
N ALA A 402 21.11 -18.03 5.00
CA ALA A 402 20.43 -19.11 5.73
C ALA A 402 20.92 -19.33 7.17
N SER A 403 22.13 -18.88 7.52
CA SER A 403 22.67 -18.94 8.89
C SER A 403 22.28 -17.73 9.74
N GLY A 404 21.54 -16.77 9.21
CA GLY A 404 21.12 -15.55 9.91
C GLY A 404 22.15 -14.42 9.86
N THR A 405 23.23 -14.55 9.10
CA THR A 405 24.20 -13.46 8.92
C THR A 405 23.65 -12.42 7.96
N GLN A 406 23.64 -11.17 8.42
CA GLN A 406 23.17 -10.03 7.62
C GLN A 406 24.30 -9.39 6.82
N PHE A 407 23.92 -8.82 5.67
CA PHE A 407 24.82 -8.10 4.77
C PHE A 407 24.12 -6.83 4.26
N ASP A 408 24.87 -5.76 4.15
CA ASP A 408 24.44 -4.57 3.40
C ASP A 408 24.49 -4.87 1.90
N VAL A 409 23.45 -4.46 1.17
CA VAL A 409 23.37 -4.61 -0.28
C VAL A 409 23.64 -3.28 -0.96
N TYR A 410 24.68 -3.26 -1.79
CA TYR A 410 25.07 -2.09 -2.56
C TYR A 410 24.77 -2.27 -4.05
N TYR A 411 24.43 -1.20 -4.68
CA TYR A 411 24.06 -1.13 -6.09
C TYR A 411 24.85 -0.04 -6.82
N ASN A 412 25.27 -0.35 -8.05
CA ASN A 412 25.92 0.61 -8.94
C ASN A 412 24.97 0.97 -10.09
N PRO A 413 24.46 2.22 -10.16
CA PRO A 413 23.49 2.62 -11.17
C PRO A 413 24.06 2.62 -12.59
N THR A 414 25.36 2.84 -12.77
CA THR A 414 25.99 2.86 -14.09
C THR A 414 26.08 1.47 -14.70
N SER A 415 26.60 0.50 -13.94
CA SER A 415 26.76 -0.88 -14.43
C SER A 415 25.53 -1.77 -14.22
N GLY A 416 24.67 -1.44 -13.25
CA GLY A 416 23.58 -2.30 -12.79
C GLY A 416 24.05 -3.44 -11.88
N ALA A 417 25.33 -3.46 -11.51
CA ALA A 417 25.87 -4.48 -10.64
C ALA A 417 25.39 -4.30 -9.20
N ARG A 418 25.22 -5.43 -8.49
CA ARG A 418 24.96 -5.46 -7.05
C ARG A 418 26.05 -6.26 -6.36
N VAL A 419 26.33 -5.90 -5.11
CA VAL A 419 27.18 -6.65 -4.20
C VAL A 419 26.57 -6.65 -2.81
N GLN A 420 26.81 -7.71 -2.04
CA GLN A 420 26.55 -7.70 -0.60
C GLN A 420 27.87 -7.66 0.15
N CYS A 421 27.98 -6.83 1.15
CA CYS A 421 29.17 -6.67 1.98
C CYS A 421 28.84 -6.91 3.46
N ASP A 422 29.85 -7.07 4.31
CA ASP A 422 29.64 -7.14 5.75
C ASP A 422 28.79 -5.98 6.25
N LEU A 423 27.88 -6.27 7.19
CA LEU A 423 26.92 -5.30 7.68
C LEU A 423 27.62 -4.04 8.25
N GLU A 424 27.15 -2.86 7.83
CA GLU A 424 27.66 -1.54 8.25
C GLU A 424 29.15 -1.30 7.92
N THR A 425 29.76 -2.21 7.12
CA THR A 425 31.13 -2.03 6.64
C THR A 425 31.24 -2.40 5.16
N PRO A 426 31.99 -1.62 4.35
CA PRO A 426 32.14 -1.88 2.92
C PRO A 426 33.26 -2.89 2.63
N LEU A 427 33.30 -4.00 3.37
CA LEU A 427 34.36 -5.03 3.32
C LEU A 427 33.76 -6.41 3.01
N ASN A 428 34.63 -7.35 2.58
CA ASN A 428 34.27 -8.73 2.27
C ASN A 428 33.09 -8.86 1.31
N CYS A 429 33.05 -7.98 0.32
CA CYS A 429 31.95 -7.91 -0.61
C CYS A 429 31.88 -9.12 -1.54
N THR A 430 30.68 -9.60 -1.77
CA THR A 430 30.35 -10.73 -2.63
C THR A 430 29.45 -10.25 -3.77
N SER A 431 29.71 -10.70 -4.98
CA SER A 431 28.90 -10.32 -6.16
C SER A 431 27.48 -10.89 -6.10
N ILE A 432 26.53 -10.15 -6.68
CA ILE A 432 25.15 -10.60 -6.88
C ILE A 432 24.85 -10.50 -8.38
N SER A 433 24.41 -11.61 -8.97
CA SER A 433 24.05 -11.66 -10.39
C SER A 433 22.80 -10.84 -10.69
N THR A 434 22.53 -10.58 -11.98
CA THR A 434 21.29 -9.91 -12.43
C THR A 434 20.03 -10.69 -12.08
N THR A 435 20.14 -12.00 -11.84
CA THR A 435 19.02 -12.88 -11.45
C THR A 435 18.92 -13.13 -9.94
N GLY A 436 19.77 -12.45 -9.13
CA GLY A 436 19.75 -12.54 -7.67
C GLY A 436 20.66 -13.61 -7.06
N SER A 437 21.38 -14.40 -7.87
CA SER A 437 22.32 -15.40 -7.33
C SER A 437 23.54 -14.73 -6.73
N VAL A 438 23.89 -15.15 -5.51
CA VAL A 438 25.07 -14.69 -4.78
C VAL A 438 26.30 -15.48 -5.21
N GLY A 439 27.42 -14.79 -5.44
CA GLY A 439 28.71 -15.36 -5.83
C GLY A 439 29.44 -16.08 -4.70
N SER A 440 30.73 -16.35 -4.90
CA SER A 440 31.57 -16.94 -3.83
C SER A 440 31.86 -15.88 -2.76
N PRO A 441 31.83 -16.21 -1.46
CA PRO A 441 32.08 -15.25 -0.40
C PRO A 441 33.38 -14.47 -0.59
N GLY A 442 33.28 -13.12 -0.59
CA GLY A 442 34.43 -12.22 -0.71
C GLY A 442 35.05 -12.11 -2.12
N ASP A 443 34.38 -12.62 -3.17
CA ASP A 443 34.90 -12.62 -4.55
C ASP A 443 35.16 -11.21 -5.14
N VAL A 444 34.59 -10.16 -4.52
CA VAL A 444 34.81 -8.76 -4.90
C VAL A 444 35.83 -8.08 -3.99
N GLY A 445 35.95 -8.51 -2.71
CA GLY A 445 36.82 -7.89 -1.71
C GLY A 445 36.22 -6.63 -1.09
N ASN A 446 36.90 -5.47 -1.21
CA ASN A 446 36.38 -4.20 -0.75
C ASN A 446 35.31 -3.65 -1.73
N LEU A 447 34.40 -2.83 -1.21
CA LEU A 447 33.36 -2.20 -2.02
C LEU A 447 33.99 -1.34 -3.15
N PRO A 448 33.69 -1.65 -4.43
CA PRO A 448 34.21 -0.87 -5.54
C PRO A 448 33.61 0.54 -5.58
N ALA A 449 34.30 1.48 -6.26
CA ALA A 449 33.79 2.83 -6.46
C ALA A 449 32.47 2.84 -7.27
N GLY A 450 31.62 3.80 -6.99
CA GLY A 450 30.34 4.00 -7.68
C GLY A 450 29.19 3.13 -7.16
N PHE A 451 29.40 2.36 -6.09
CA PHE A 451 28.35 1.64 -5.39
C PHE A 451 27.81 2.44 -4.20
N SER A 452 26.51 2.38 -3.98
CA SER A 452 25.82 2.91 -2.80
C SER A 452 24.77 1.92 -2.33
N LEU A 453 24.33 2.05 -1.09
CA LEU A 453 23.17 1.28 -0.59
C LEU A 453 21.95 1.55 -1.48
N ILE A 454 21.08 0.56 -1.62
CA ILE A 454 19.85 0.70 -2.40
C ILE A 454 19.03 1.85 -1.79
N PRO A 455 18.73 2.92 -2.56
CA PRO A 455 17.98 4.04 -2.03
C PRO A 455 16.50 3.72 -1.89
N GLY A 456 15.83 4.42 -0.96
CA GLY A 456 14.39 4.61 -1.05
C GLY A 456 14.02 5.59 -2.16
N VAL A 457 12.84 5.43 -2.73
CA VAL A 457 12.38 6.27 -3.83
C VAL A 457 10.96 6.75 -3.57
N LEU A 458 10.73 8.04 -3.78
CA LEU A 458 9.41 8.64 -3.88
C LEU A 458 9.23 9.21 -5.28
N THR A 459 8.07 9.00 -5.90
CA THR A 459 7.72 9.62 -7.19
C THR A 459 6.41 10.39 -7.09
N SER A 460 6.36 11.54 -7.73
CA SER A 460 5.17 12.37 -7.84
C SER A 460 4.57 12.29 -9.24
N TRP A 461 3.25 12.20 -9.26
CA TRP A 461 2.43 12.17 -10.46
C TRP A 461 1.32 13.19 -10.36
N ARG A 462 1.01 13.86 -11.47
CA ARG A 462 -0.12 14.76 -11.58
C ARG A 462 -1.24 14.09 -12.33
N MET A 463 -2.44 14.12 -11.76
CA MET A 463 -3.66 13.53 -12.31
C MET A 463 -4.78 14.54 -12.33
N SER A 464 -5.67 14.44 -13.32
CA SER A 464 -6.96 15.12 -13.25
C SER A 464 -7.97 14.27 -12.44
N GLU A 465 -9.04 14.89 -11.93
CA GLU A 465 -10.14 14.12 -11.35
C GLU A 465 -10.79 13.15 -12.34
N ALA A 466 -10.80 13.54 -13.63
CA ALA A 466 -11.35 12.68 -14.68
C ALA A 466 -10.56 11.38 -14.85
N ASP A 467 -9.24 11.38 -14.61
CA ASP A 467 -8.40 10.18 -14.70
C ASP A 467 -8.83 9.11 -13.72
N VAL A 468 -9.31 9.50 -12.54
CA VAL A 468 -9.76 8.60 -11.48
C VAL A 468 -11.29 8.58 -11.34
N GLY A 469 -12.01 9.32 -12.18
CA GLY A 469 -13.47 9.44 -12.14
C GLY A 469 -14.00 10.26 -10.95
N GLY A 470 -13.16 11.05 -10.29
CA GLY A 470 -13.42 11.84 -9.09
C GLY A 470 -12.65 11.33 -7.87
N TYR A 471 -12.39 12.24 -6.93
CA TYR A 471 -11.72 11.90 -5.67
C TYR A 471 -12.37 12.63 -4.50
N THR A 472 -12.72 11.89 -3.47
CA THR A 472 -13.23 12.40 -2.19
C THR A 472 -12.23 12.04 -1.09
N PRO A 473 -11.50 13.04 -0.53
CA PRO A 473 -10.52 12.75 0.52
C PRO A 473 -11.20 12.31 1.82
N PRO A 474 -10.55 11.51 2.66
CA PRO A 474 -11.04 11.18 3.99
C PRO A 474 -11.02 12.44 4.87
N VAL A 475 -12.18 12.96 5.19
CA VAL A 475 -12.32 14.18 5.99
C VAL A 475 -13.12 13.93 7.25
N SER A 476 -12.74 14.60 8.34
CA SER A 476 -13.50 14.54 9.58
C SER A 476 -14.87 15.18 9.38
N THR A 477 -15.93 14.40 9.55
CA THR A 477 -17.31 14.90 9.58
C THR A 477 -17.69 15.47 10.95
N VAL A 478 -16.79 15.37 11.94
CA VAL A 478 -17.02 16.01 13.23
C VAL A 478 -17.02 17.52 13.02
N PRO A 479 -18.13 18.22 13.31
CA PRO A 479 -18.13 19.68 13.24
C PRO A 479 -16.98 20.20 14.10
N GLY A 480 -16.08 20.95 13.51
CA GLY A 480 -15.03 21.64 14.28
C GLY A 480 -15.66 22.40 15.45
N PRO A 481 -14.92 22.67 16.54
CA PRO A 481 -15.47 23.45 17.64
C PRO A 481 -16.10 24.70 17.07
N LEU A 482 -17.39 24.89 17.42
CA LEU A 482 -18.14 26.07 16.98
C LEU A 482 -17.24 27.29 17.11
N PRO A 483 -17.13 28.13 16.10
CA PRO A 483 -16.37 29.39 16.20
C PRO A 483 -16.72 30.06 17.52
N LEU A 484 -15.74 30.57 18.24
CA LEU A 484 -15.95 31.26 19.54
C LEU A 484 -17.10 32.27 19.50
N ALA A 485 -17.37 32.85 18.33
CA ALA A 485 -18.54 33.70 18.06
C ALA A 485 -19.88 32.94 18.21
N GLY A 486 -19.97 31.66 17.83
CA GLY A 486 -21.17 30.82 18.00
C GLY A 486 -21.39 30.45 19.48
N ALA A 487 -20.35 30.14 20.21
CA ALA A 487 -20.43 29.89 21.65
C ALA A 487 -20.81 31.15 22.44
N ALA A 488 -20.30 32.32 22.05
CA ALA A 488 -20.67 33.62 22.64
C ALA A 488 -22.13 33.97 22.34
N ALA A 489 -22.63 33.69 21.14
CA ALA A 489 -24.06 33.90 20.76
C ALA A 489 -24.98 32.96 21.53
N ALA A 490 -24.65 31.71 21.71
CA ALA A 490 -25.41 30.72 22.50
C ALA A 490 -25.46 31.12 24.00
N LEU A 491 -24.33 31.57 24.56
CA LEU A 491 -24.25 32.09 25.92
C LEU A 491 -25.07 33.39 26.10
N ALA A 492 -25.03 34.30 25.13
CA ALA A 492 -25.84 35.52 25.16
C ALA A 492 -27.33 35.23 25.07
N TRP A 493 -27.72 34.23 24.28
CA TRP A 493 -29.13 33.80 24.14
C TRP A 493 -29.64 33.10 25.38
N SER A 494 -28.85 32.22 26.02
CA SER A 494 -29.20 31.56 27.26
C SER A 494 -29.33 32.57 28.43
N ARG A 495 -28.51 33.60 28.47
CA ARG A 495 -28.67 34.72 29.44
C ARG A 495 -29.92 35.54 29.22
N ARG A 496 -30.37 35.77 27.98
CA ARG A 496 -31.63 36.45 27.66
C ARG A 496 -32.86 35.63 28.04
N LEU A 497 -32.80 34.31 27.92
CA LEU A 497 -33.89 33.44 28.36
C LEU A 497 -34.06 33.46 29.88
N ARG A 498 -32.97 33.31 30.65
CA ARG A 498 -33.01 33.39 32.11
C ARG A 498 -33.47 34.74 32.66
N SER A 499 -33.14 35.85 31.95
CA SER A 499 -33.62 37.19 32.38
C SER A 499 -35.10 37.44 32.06
N ARG A 500 -35.76 36.62 31.23
CA ARG A 500 -37.20 36.68 30.96
C ARG A 500 -38.00 35.88 31.99
N GLU A 501 -37.44 34.74 32.48
CA GLU A 501 -38.08 33.98 33.56
C GLU A 501 -38.12 34.71 34.91
N ASN A 502 -37.09 35.54 35.19
CA ASN A 502 -37.05 36.32 36.44
C ASN A 502 -37.87 37.62 36.41
N ARG A 503 -38.58 37.97 35.29
CA ARG A 503 -39.48 39.13 35.22
C ARG A 503 -40.96 38.77 35.16
N GLY A 504 -41.31 37.50 35.33
CA GLY A 504 -42.68 37.00 35.33
C GLY A 504 -43.19 36.56 36.71
N SER A 505 -42.53 36.96 37.81
CA SER A 505 -42.93 36.62 39.19
C SER A 505 -42.97 37.85 40.12
N ASP A 506 -43.53 38.98 39.63
CA ASP A 506 -44.03 40.07 40.48
C ASP A 506 -45.44 40.42 40.09
#